data_6fa7a5dfa878909b29acd2253f8dff22
#
_entry.id   6fa7a5dfa878909b29acd2253f8dff22
#
_cell.length_a   1.000
_cell.length_b   1.000
_cell.length_c   1.000
_cell.angle_alpha   90.00
_cell.angle_beta   90.00
_cell.angle_gamma   90.00
#
_symmetry.space_group_name_H-M   'P 1'
#
loop_
_entity.id
_entity.type
_entity.pdbx_description
1 polymer ?
#
loop_
_entity_poly.entity_id
_entity_poly.type
_entity_poly.pdbx_seq_one_letter_code
_entity_poly.pdbx_strand_id
1 'polypeptide(L)'
;MNLPPEFVWNVQSIKMRGSVAKIHLLTDGNHGIPQGTVVLAPSIKYLEKAYDAAKYGEIPEKPYLEVTTSGNAVSIHFQFAPYKLKSGEWKVEREKLAKMAIDTLSEYFPNLQSQISASHIITPLDLESTYALTEGDLNHGQLMLDQFLFMRPIPGWSNHKTPIDNLYLCGSGVHGGGGVSGAAGRNVVRILK
;
A
#
# COMPACT_ATOMS: atom_id res chain seq x y z
N MET A 1 21.62 -16.29 -19.24
CA MET A 1 21.11 -15.13 -20.01
C MET A 1 21.55 -13.87 -19.29
N ASN A 2 22.35 -13.01 -19.90
CA ASN A 2 22.86 -11.80 -19.25
C ASN A 2 21.98 -10.62 -19.67
N LEU A 3 21.30 -10.00 -18.70
CA LEU A 3 20.59 -8.73 -18.92
C LEU A 3 21.60 -7.60 -19.16
N PRO A 4 21.27 -6.56 -19.97
CA PRO A 4 22.12 -5.40 -20.13
C PRO A 4 22.43 -4.75 -18.78
N PRO A 5 23.70 -4.42 -18.49
CA PRO A 5 24.08 -3.86 -17.18
C PRO A 5 23.31 -2.58 -16.81
N GLU A 6 23.07 -1.71 -17.80
CA GLU A 6 22.29 -0.49 -17.62
C GLU A 6 20.83 -0.79 -17.19
N PHE A 7 20.20 -1.81 -17.81
CA PHE A 7 18.86 -2.24 -17.44
C PHE A 7 18.83 -2.74 -15.99
N VAL A 8 19.78 -3.58 -15.61
CA VAL A 8 19.88 -4.11 -14.24
C VAL A 8 20.07 -2.97 -13.23
N TRP A 9 20.98 -2.04 -13.53
CA TRP A 9 21.24 -0.88 -12.67
C TRP A 9 19.99 -0.01 -12.50
N ASN A 10 19.27 0.30 -13.58
CA ASN A 10 18.05 1.09 -13.53
C ASN A 10 16.95 0.40 -12.70
N VAL A 11 16.76 -0.92 -12.87
CA VAL A 11 15.79 -1.68 -12.08
C VAL A 11 16.16 -1.70 -10.60
N GLN A 12 17.44 -1.90 -10.27
CA GLN A 12 17.91 -1.89 -8.89
C GLN A 12 17.84 -0.50 -8.23
N SER A 13 17.79 0.55 -9.04
CA SER A 13 17.65 1.92 -8.57
C SER A 13 16.21 2.34 -8.26
N ILE A 14 15.21 1.51 -8.62
CA ILE A 14 13.81 1.76 -8.26
C ILE A 14 13.67 1.76 -6.75
N LYS A 15 13.21 2.87 -6.19
CA LYS A 15 12.96 2.97 -4.76
C LYS A 15 11.68 2.22 -4.40
N MET A 16 11.79 1.30 -3.46
CA MET A 16 10.66 0.60 -2.85
C MET A 16 10.48 1.15 -1.45
N ARG A 17 9.26 1.58 -1.12
CA ARG A 17 8.94 2.12 0.21
C ARG A 17 7.50 1.79 0.54
N GLY A 18 7.27 0.58 1.01
CA GLY A 18 5.98 0.21 1.57
C GLY A 18 5.66 1.08 2.79
N SER A 19 4.50 1.69 2.76
CA SER A 19 4.04 2.59 3.82
C SER A 19 2.59 2.35 4.17
N VAL A 20 2.10 1.13 3.99
CA VAL A 20 0.71 0.76 4.22
C VAL A 20 0.62 -0.49 5.07
N ALA A 21 -0.24 -0.43 6.09
CA ALA A 21 -0.74 -1.63 6.77
C ALA A 21 -2.24 -1.81 6.50
N LYS A 22 -2.71 -3.05 6.55
CA LYS A 22 -4.12 -3.38 6.47
C LYS A 22 -4.60 -3.95 7.79
N ILE A 23 -5.77 -3.49 8.24
CA ILE A 23 -6.43 -4.03 9.42
C ILE A 23 -7.84 -4.44 8.97
N HIS A 24 -8.14 -5.71 9.12
CA HIS A 24 -9.46 -6.24 8.85
C HIS A 24 -10.13 -6.57 10.18
N LEU A 25 -11.31 -6.00 10.39
CA LEU A 25 -12.12 -6.25 11.58
C LEU A 25 -13.39 -6.98 11.15
N LEU A 26 -13.76 -7.97 11.94
CA LEU A 26 -15.09 -8.55 11.93
C LEU A 26 -15.86 -7.97 13.12
N THR A 27 -17.08 -7.52 12.87
CA THR A 27 -17.93 -6.92 13.89
C THR A 27 -19.24 -7.68 14.05
N ASP A 28 -19.88 -7.54 15.20
CA ASP A 28 -21.15 -8.22 15.51
C ASP A 28 -22.38 -7.47 14.96
N GLY A 29 -22.17 -6.39 14.17
CA GLY A 29 -23.23 -5.70 13.43
C GLY A 29 -23.16 -4.18 13.47
N ASN A 30 -23.69 -3.53 14.49
CA ASN A 30 -23.86 -2.08 14.50
C ASN A 30 -22.58 -1.32 14.91
N HIS A 31 -21.56 -1.34 14.06
CA HIS A 31 -20.30 -0.60 14.27
C HIS A 31 -20.41 0.91 14.03
N GLY A 32 -21.54 1.40 13.49
CA GLY A 32 -21.80 2.81 13.25
C GLY A 32 -21.12 3.44 12.04
N ILE A 33 -20.19 2.76 11.37
CA ILE A 33 -19.51 3.26 10.17
C ILE A 33 -20.46 3.09 8.96
N PRO A 34 -20.69 4.14 8.13
CA PRO A 34 -21.51 4.03 6.93
C PRO A 34 -20.97 2.98 5.95
N GLN A 35 -21.87 2.33 5.20
CA GLN A 35 -21.45 1.44 4.10
C GLN A 35 -20.71 2.24 3.01
N GLY A 36 -19.64 1.65 2.49
CA GLY A 36 -18.80 2.26 1.48
C GLY A 36 -17.42 2.64 2.01
N THR A 37 -16.88 3.76 1.56
CA THR A 37 -15.54 4.22 1.96
C THR A 37 -15.63 5.50 2.76
N VAL A 38 -15.02 5.50 3.93
CA VAL A 38 -14.84 6.66 4.80
C VAL A 38 -13.35 6.99 4.87
N VAL A 39 -13.01 8.27 4.75
CA VAL A 39 -11.62 8.75 4.80
C VAL A 39 -11.45 9.66 6.01
N LEU A 40 -10.49 9.33 6.87
CA LEU A 40 -10.09 10.17 8.00
C LEU A 40 -8.82 10.96 7.66
N ALA A 41 -9.03 12.16 7.15
CA ALA A 41 -7.99 13.11 6.77
C ALA A 41 -8.48 14.54 7.01
N PRO A 42 -8.66 14.98 8.27
CA PRO A 42 -9.37 16.21 8.58
C PRO A 42 -8.67 17.48 8.07
N SER A 43 -7.37 17.45 7.79
CA SER A 43 -6.63 18.60 7.24
C SER A 43 -5.32 18.19 6.58
N ILE A 44 -4.77 19.04 5.71
CA ILE A 44 -3.44 18.87 5.10
C ILE A 44 -2.37 18.74 6.18
N LYS A 45 -2.42 19.57 7.22
CA LYS A 45 -1.48 19.51 8.34
C LYS A 45 -1.51 18.16 9.09
N TYR A 46 -2.69 17.53 9.16
CA TYR A 46 -2.85 16.20 9.72
C TYR A 46 -2.10 15.16 8.88
N LEU A 47 -2.30 15.20 7.56
CA LEU A 47 -1.61 14.31 6.62
C LEU A 47 -0.09 14.50 6.66
N GLU A 48 0.39 15.74 6.68
CA GLU A 48 1.82 16.05 6.77
C GLU A 48 2.45 15.47 8.03
N LYS A 49 1.81 15.62 9.20
CA LYS A 49 2.30 15.05 10.46
C LYS A 49 2.34 13.52 10.44
N ALA A 50 1.31 12.88 9.86
CA ALA A 50 1.29 11.43 9.73
C ALA A 50 2.40 10.94 8.80
N TYR A 51 2.63 11.62 7.69
CA TYR A 51 3.72 11.31 6.76
C TYR A 51 5.11 11.54 7.38
N ASP A 52 5.30 12.64 8.11
CA ASP A 52 6.58 12.95 8.75
C ASP A 52 6.98 11.87 9.76
N ALA A 53 6.05 11.38 10.57
CA ALA A 53 6.32 10.27 11.48
C ALA A 53 6.86 9.04 10.71
N ALA A 54 6.16 8.63 9.66
CA ALA A 54 6.54 7.47 8.85
C ALA A 54 7.87 7.67 8.11
N LYS A 55 8.18 8.89 7.67
CA LYS A 55 9.45 9.24 7.04
C LYS A 55 10.65 8.95 7.95
N TYR A 56 10.46 9.09 9.25
CA TYR A 56 11.47 8.77 10.26
C TYR A 56 11.33 7.36 10.86
N GLY A 57 10.49 6.52 10.28
CA GLY A 57 10.27 5.13 10.72
C GLY A 57 9.39 5.00 11.97
N GLU A 58 8.60 6.02 12.27
CA GLU A 58 7.69 6.03 13.41
C GLU A 58 6.24 5.77 12.95
N ILE A 59 5.46 5.02 13.74
CA ILE A 59 4.03 4.87 13.50
C ILE A 59 3.36 6.17 13.92
N PRO A 60 2.57 6.83 13.04
CA PRO A 60 1.95 8.11 13.37
C PRO A 60 0.89 7.95 14.47
N GLU A 61 0.94 8.79 15.50
CA GLU A 61 -0.05 8.80 16.60
C GLU A 61 -1.49 9.06 16.11
N LYS A 62 -1.62 9.88 15.07
CA LYS A 62 -2.89 10.16 14.39
C LYS A 62 -2.78 9.75 12.93
N PRO A 63 -3.15 8.50 12.61
CA PRO A 63 -2.96 7.94 11.29
C PRO A 63 -3.98 8.45 10.27
N TYR A 64 -3.55 8.60 9.03
CA TYR A 64 -4.47 8.69 7.91
C TYR A 64 -5.08 7.32 7.63
N LEU A 65 -6.41 7.23 7.68
CA LEU A 65 -7.15 6.00 7.51
C LEU A 65 -8.14 6.09 6.36
N GLU A 66 -8.14 5.09 5.50
CA GLU A 66 -9.20 4.82 4.54
C GLU A 66 -9.94 3.55 4.98
N VAL A 67 -11.22 3.69 5.26
CA VAL A 67 -12.03 2.62 5.86
C VAL A 67 -13.11 2.22 4.88
N THR A 68 -13.13 0.95 4.49
CA THR A 68 -14.17 0.39 3.64
C THR A 68 -14.97 -0.64 4.41
N THR A 69 -16.30 -0.54 4.33
CA THR A 69 -17.22 -1.44 5.01
C THR A 69 -18.05 -2.26 4.03
N SER A 70 -18.28 -3.52 4.37
CA SER A 70 -19.17 -4.42 3.65
C SER A 70 -19.86 -5.38 4.63
N GLY A 71 -21.11 -5.14 4.94
CA GLY A 71 -21.79 -5.86 6.00
C GLY A 71 -21.08 -5.67 7.34
N ASN A 72 -20.73 -6.77 7.99
CA ASN A 72 -20.03 -6.79 9.27
C ASN A 72 -18.50 -6.68 9.14
N ALA A 73 -17.97 -6.64 7.92
CA ALA A 73 -16.53 -6.52 7.69
C ALA A 73 -16.13 -5.04 7.55
N VAL A 74 -15.11 -4.65 8.30
CA VAL A 74 -14.48 -3.33 8.24
C VAL A 74 -13.02 -3.52 7.82
N SER A 75 -12.64 -2.96 6.68
CA SER A 75 -11.28 -2.99 6.16
C SER A 75 -10.67 -1.61 6.27
N ILE A 76 -9.60 -1.50 7.04
CA ILE A 76 -8.87 -0.26 7.28
C ILE A 76 -7.57 -0.30 6.50
N HIS A 77 -7.37 0.68 5.64
CA HIS A 77 -6.11 0.98 5.00
C HIS A 77 -5.40 2.04 5.83
N PHE A 78 -4.42 1.62 6.60
CA PHE A 78 -3.61 2.48 7.46
C PHE A 78 -2.47 3.04 6.62
N GLN A 79 -2.55 4.31 6.26
CA GLN A 79 -1.52 5.00 5.50
C GLN A 79 -0.37 5.44 6.41
N PHE A 80 0.83 5.44 5.81
CA PHE A 80 2.07 5.85 6.47
C PHE A 80 2.52 4.90 7.60
N ALA A 81 2.30 3.57 7.41
CA ALA A 81 2.93 2.55 8.21
C ALA A 81 4.31 2.22 7.62
N PRO A 82 5.45 2.60 8.23
CA PRO A 82 6.76 2.46 7.61
C PRO A 82 7.18 0.98 7.52
N TYR A 83 7.78 0.55 6.40
CA TYR A 83 8.32 -0.81 6.30
C TYR A 83 9.37 -1.08 7.38
N LYS A 84 10.33 -0.17 7.54
CA LYS A 84 11.38 -0.25 8.56
C LYS A 84 11.05 0.67 9.73
N LEU A 85 10.81 0.08 10.90
CA LEU A 85 10.61 0.83 12.13
C LEU A 85 11.92 1.42 12.65
N LYS A 86 11.86 2.64 13.20
CA LYS A 86 12.98 3.29 13.90
C LYS A 86 13.37 2.55 15.17
N SER A 87 12.37 2.00 15.87
CA SER A 87 12.53 1.21 17.09
C SER A 87 11.43 0.17 17.18
N GLY A 88 11.72 -0.94 17.84
CA GLY A 88 10.79 -2.07 17.95
C GLY A 88 10.76 -2.97 16.73
N GLU A 89 9.89 -3.94 16.75
CA GLU A 89 9.69 -4.93 15.70
C GLU A 89 8.20 -5.03 15.35
N TRP A 90 7.88 -5.25 14.09
CA TRP A 90 6.51 -5.40 13.63
C TRP A 90 5.73 -6.51 14.35
N LYS A 91 6.43 -7.52 14.83
CA LYS A 91 5.81 -8.59 15.63
C LYS A 91 5.11 -8.07 16.90
N VAL A 92 5.65 -6.99 17.49
CA VAL A 92 5.10 -6.34 18.71
C VAL A 92 4.26 -5.12 18.34
N GLU A 93 4.75 -4.30 17.41
CA GLU A 93 4.12 -3.00 17.09
C GLU A 93 2.82 -3.13 16.28
N ARG A 94 2.53 -4.31 15.68
CA ARG A 94 1.29 -4.52 14.91
C ARG A 94 0.02 -4.33 15.74
N GLU A 95 0.01 -4.83 16.96
CA GLU A 95 -1.15 -4.71 17.86
C GLU A 95 -1.36 -3.26 18.29
N LYS A 96 -0.28 -2.55 18.55
CA LYS A 96 -0.31 -1.13 18.88
C LYS A 96 -0.83 -0.30 17.70
N LEU A 97 -0.39 -0.59 16.47
CA LEU A 97 -0.89 0.04 15.26
C LEU A 97 -2.39 -0.19 15.10
N ALA A 98 -2.87 -1.43 15.28
CA ALA A 98 -4.29 -1.74 15.19
C ALA A 98 -5.09 -1.00 16.26
N LYS A 99 -4.60 -0.98 17.51
CA LYS A 99 -5.23 -0.24 18.59
C LYS A 99 -5.33 1.26 18.27
N MET A 100 -4.26 1.87 17.75
CA MET A 100 -4.28 3.29 17.36
C MET A 100 -5.33 3.58 16.28
N ALA A 101 -5.45 2.70 15.28
CA ALA A 101 -6.48 2.83 14.25
C ALA A 101 -7.89 2.73 14.82
N ILE A 102 -8.14 1.75 15.69
CA ILE A 102 -9.44 1.54 16.34
C ILE A 102 -9.78 2.71 17.27
N ASP A 103 -8.83 3.17 18.08
CA ASP A 103 -9.01 4.31 18.97
C ASP A 103 -9.35 5.58 18.18
N THR A 104 -8.62 5.84 17.07
CA THR A 104 -8.87 6.98 16.18
C THR A 104 -10.27 6.90 15.53
N LEU A 105 -10.67 5.72 15.06
CA LEU A 105 -12.01 5.51 14.50
C LEU A 105 -13.11 5.66 15.56
N SER A 106 -12.84 5.23 16.79
CA SER A 106 -13.82 5.29 17.88
C SER A 106 -14.12 6.72 18.34
N GLU A 107 -13.26 7.69 18.03
CA GLU A 107 -13.56 9.13 18.23
C GLU A 107 -14.78 9.57 17.38
N TYR A 108 -14.99 8.93 16.21
CA TYR A 108 -16.08 9.22 15.27
C TYR A 108 -17.21 8.18 15.33
N PHE A 109 -16.87 6.94 15.68
CA PHE A 109 -17.79 5.80 15.72
C PHE A 109 -17.69 5.09 17.08
N PRO A 110 -18.29 5.64 18.14
CA PRO A 110 -18.08 5.17 19.53
C PRO A 110 -18.46 3.70 19.77
N ASN A 111 -19.36 3.16 18.95
CA ASN A 111 -19.80 1.75 19.10
C ASN A 111 -18.80 0.74 18.53
N LEU A 112 -17.85 1.18 17.68
CA LEU A 112 -16.96 0.28 16.93
C LEU A 112 -16.23 -0.69 17.86
N GLN A 113 -15.56 -0.18 18.87
CA GLN A 113 -14.68 -1.00 19.73
C GLN A 113 -15.44 -2.14 20.42
N SER A 114 -16.65 -1.89 20.88
CA SER A 114 -17.49 -2.90 21.56
C SER A 114 -18.06 -3.97 20.63
N GLN A 115 -18.03 -3.73 19.32
CA GLN A 115 -18.58 -4.62 18.29
C GLN A 115 -17.52 -5.49 17.63
N ILE A 116 -16.24 -5.31 17.93
CA ILE A 116 -15.16 -6.08 17.30
C ILE A 116 -15.13 -7.48 17.90
N SER A 117 -15.38 -8.49 17.05
CA SER A 117 -15.31 -9.91 17.41
C SER A 117 -13.99 -10.57 16.99
N ALA A 118 -13.36 -10.08 15.92
CA ALA A 118 -12.07 -10.56 15.47
C ALA A 118 -11.31 -9.46 14.71
N SER A 119 -9.98 -9.56 14.69
CA SER A 119 -9.11 -8.69 13.91
C SER A 119 -8.01 -9.47 13.20
N HIS A 120 -7.61 -9.00 12.02
CA HIS A 120 -6.46 -9.51 11.28
C HIS A 120 -5.64 -8.33 10.77
N ILE A 121 -4.35 -8.34 11.09
CA ILE A 121 -3.44 -7.22 10.81
C ILE A 121 -2.37 -7.69 9.83
N ILE A 122 -2.21 -6.95 8.74
CA ILE A 122 -1.19 -7.18 7.71
C ILE A 122 -0.28 -5.96 7.70
N THR A 123 0.95 -6.15 8.14
CA THR A 123 1.99 -5.11 8.14
C THR A 123 2.70 -5.01 6.79
N PRO A 124 3.50 -3.97 6.51
CA PRO A 124 4.34 -3.93 5.32
C PRO A 124 5.29 -5.13 5.21
N LEU A 125 5.78 -5.65 6.34
CA LEU A 125 6.62 -6.85 6.38
C LEU A 125 5.85 -8.12 6.01
N ASP A 126 4.57 -8.24 6.43
CA ASP A 126 3.71 -9.35 6.02
C ASP A 126 3.39 -9.29 4.53
N LEU A 127 3.22 -8.09 3.95
CA LEU A 127 3.02 -7.90 2.51
C LEU A 127 4.22 -8.42 1.71
N GLU A 128 5.44 -8.16 2.18
CA GLU A 128 6.63 -8.69 1.54
C GLU A 128 6.73 -10.21 1.69
N SER A 129 6.62 -10.73 2.91
CA SER A 129 6.79 -12.16 3.20
C SER A 129 5.72 -13.04 2.55
N THR A 130 4.49 -12.55 2.43
CA THR A 130 3.36 -13.32 1.91
C THR A 130 3.18 -13.18 0.41
N TYR A 131 3.37 -11.97 -0.13
CA TYR A 131 3.07 -11.64 -1.52
C TYR A 131 4.31 -11.29 -2.35
N ALA A 132 5.50 -11.37 -1.77
CA ALA A 132 6.78 -10.98 -2.39
C ALA A 132 6.79 -9.53 -2.92
N LEU A 133 6.07 -8.63 -2.24
CA LEU A 133 6.09 -7.21 -2.54
C LEU A 133 7.30 -6.59 -1.87
N THR A 134 8.31 -6.25 -2.63
CA THR A 134 9.57 -5.67 -2.13
C THR A 134 9.28 -4.49 -1.18
N GLU A 135 9.77 -4.58 0.05
CA GLU A 135 9.50 -3.64 1.15
C GLU A 135 7.99 -3.39 1.42
N GLY A 136 7.10 -4.31 1.00
CA GLY A 136 5.66 -4.16 1.14
C GLY A 136 5.05 -3.08 0.24
N ASP A 137 5.74 -2.66 -0.83
CA ASP A 137 5.28 -1.59 -1.72
C ASP A 137 4.16 -2.10 -2.65
N LEU A 138 2.93 -1.62 -2.41
CA LEU A 138 1.74 -1.97 -3.20
C LEU A 138 1.78 -1.45 -4.64
N ASN A 139 2.65 -0.48 -4.92
CA ASN A 139 2.75 0.14 -6.23
C ASN A 139 3.87 -0.46 -7.09
N HIS A 140 4.66 -1.40 -6.55
CA HIS A 140 5.86 -1.95 -7.20
C HIS A 140 6.85 -0.85 -7.64
N GLY A 141 7.11 0.09 -6.74
CA GLY A 141 7.95 1.26 -6.92
C GLY A 141 7.26 2.52 -6.43
N GLN A 142 7.94 3.24 -5.55
CA GLN A 142 7.45 4.48 -4.96
C GLN A 142 7.08 5.46 -6.08
N LEU A 143 5.84 6.00 -6.06
CA LEU A 143 5.34 6.94 -7.05
C LEU A 143 6.05 8.30 -6.94
N MET A 144 7.27 8.34 -7.47
CA MET A 144 8.07 9.54 -7.69
C MET A 144 8.09 9.88 -9.20
N LEU A 145 8.72 10.98 -9.56
CA LEU A 145 8.78 11.43 -10.97
C LEU A 145 9.41 10.37 -11.90
N ASP A 146 10.36 9.59 -11.40
CA ASP A 146 11.02 8.48 -12.10
C ASP A 146 10.17 7.19 -12.19
N GLN A 147 9.01 7.17 -11.53
CA GLN A 147 8.05 6.07 -11.54
C GLN A 147 6.66 6.52 -11.97
N PHE A 148 6.55 7.61 -12.72
CA PHE A 148 5.27 8.15 -13.14
C PHE A 148 5.14 8.13 -14.67
N LEU A 149 3.94 7.91 -15.18
CA LEU A 149 3.63 7.85 -16.62
C LEU A 149 4.57 6.90 -17.40
N PHE A 150 5.20 7.41 -18.46
CA PHE A 150 6.10 6.66 -19.35
C PHE A 150 7.50 6.40 -18.76
N MET A 151 7.75 6.82 -17.53
CA MET A 151 8.99 6.48 -16.81
C MET A 151 8.94 5.08 -16.18
N ARG A 152 7.76 4.46 -16.10
CA ARG A 152 7.56 3.12 -15.57
C ARG A 152 7.75 2.02 -16.63
N PRO A 153 8.40 0.87 -16.29
CA PRO A 153 9.10 0.55 -15.03
C PRO A 153 10.41 1.31 -14.86
N ILE A 154 11.08 1.63 -15.95
CA ILE A 154 12.29 2.44 -16.03
C ILE A 154 12.27 3.25 -17.35
N PRO A 155 12.98 4.38 -17.44
CA PRO A 155 13.05 5.19 -18.65
C PRO A 155 13.41 4.38 -19.89
N GLY A 156 12.69 4.60 -20.98
CA GLY A 156 12.89 3.90 -22.26
C GLY A 156 12.21 2.52 -22.37
N TRP A 157 11.62 1.99 -21.29
CA TRP A 157 11.02 0.65 -21.26
C TRP A 157 9.51 0.66 -21.01
N SER A 158 8.86 1.78 -21.18
CA SER A 158 7.40 1.93 -20.97
C SER A 158 6.52 1.16 -21.97
N ASN A 159 7.12 0.62 -23.02
CA ASN A 159 6.45 -0.14 -24.06
C ASN A 159 6.17 -1.61 -23.69
N HIS A 160 6.26 -1.95 -22.41
CA HIS A 160 6.02 -3.31 -21.88
C HIS A 160 7.03 -4.40 -22.32
N LYS A 161 7.97 -4.11 -23.19
CA LYS A 161 9.01 -5.04 -23.62
C LYS A 161 10.08 -5.21 -22.54
N THR A 162 10.80 -6.32 -22.58
CA THR A 162 11.98 -6.56 -21.77
C THR A 162 13.20 -6.82 -22.68
N PRO A 163 14.42 -6.83 -22.13
CA PRO A 163 15.60 -7.27 -22.89
C PRO A 163 15.59 -8.76 -23.26
N ILE A 164 14.61 -9.51 -22.79
CA ILE A 164 14.44 -10.94 -23.06
C ILE A 164 13.43 -11.08 -24.18
N ASP A 165 13.80 -11.77 -25.24
CA ASP A 165 12.93 -12.01 -26.39
C ASP A 165 11.62 -12.71 -25.96
N ASN A 166 10.50 -12.23 -26.45
CA ASN A 166 9.16 -12.76 -26.17
C ASN A 166 8.70 -12.65 -24.70
N LEU A 167 9.42 -11.91 -23.86
CA LEU A 167 9.01 -11.62 -22.49
C LEU A 167 8.49 -10.19 -22.38
N TYR A 168 7.24 -10.03 -21.88
CA TYR A 168 6.55 -8.77 -21.73
C TYR A 168 6.07 -8.58 -20.29
N LEU A 169 6.02 -7.33 -19.84
CA LEU A 169 5.54 -6.95 -18.52
C LEU A 169 4.14 -6.36 -18.59
N CYS A 170 3.21 -6.84 -17.76
CA CYS A 170 1.82 -6.41 -17.77
C CYS A 170 1.21 -6.12 -16.38
N GLY A 171 2.04 -6.06 -15.35
CA GLY A 171 1.60 -5.81 -13.97
C GLY A 171 1.44 -4.32 -13.63
N SER A 172 1.13 -4.03 -12.37
CA SER A 172 0.98 -2.66 -11.85
C SER A 172 2.27 -1.85 -11.84
N GLY A 173 3.43 -2.53 -11.88
CA GLY A 173 4.75 -1.90 -11.94
C GLY A 173 5.16 -1.32 -13.30
N VAL A 174 4.32 -1.39 -14.34
CA VAL A 174 4.62 -0.88 -15.69
C VAL A 174 3.73 0.29 -16.08
N HIS A 175 3.99 0.89 -17.25
CA HIS A 175 3.16 1.97 -17.79
C HIS A 175 1.67 1.57 -17.88
N GLY A 176 0.82 2.48 -17.52
CA GLY A 176 -0.61 2.23 -17.29
C GLY A 176 -0.94 2.11 -15.81
N GLY A 177 0.09 1.87 -14.97
CA GLY A 177 0.01 1.95 -13.52
C GLY A 177 -0.81 0.85 -12.86
N GLY A 178 -0.99 1.02 -11.56
CA GLY A 178 -1.77 0.14 -10.72
C GLY A 178 -3.29 0.33 -10.82
N GLY A 179 -3.98 -0.21 -9.86
CA GLY A 179 -5.44 -0.31 -9.84
C GLY A 179 -5.94 -1.57 -10.58
N VAL A 180 -7.21 -1.90 -10.37
CA VAL A 180 -7.87 -3.08 -10.98
C VAL A 180 -8.48 -2.70 -12.32
N SER A 181 -7.69 -2.14 -13.22
CA SER A 181 -8.16 -1.63 -14.52
C SER A 181 -7.93 -2.59 -15.69
N GLY A 182 -6.99 -3.52 -15.54
CA GLY A 182 -6.52 -4.39 -16.64
C GLY A 182 -5.79 -3.63 -17.77
N ALA A 183 -5.48 -2.34 -17.58
CA ALA A 183 -4.90 -1.49 -18.62
C ALA A 183 -3.55 -1.99 -19.12
N ALA A 184 -2.66 -2.40 -18.22
CA ALA A 184 -1.34 -2.91 -18.57
C ALA A 184 -1.42 -4.18 -19.43
N GLY A 185 -2.29 -5.14 -19.08
CA GLY A 185 -2.53 -6.34 -19.88
C GLY A 185 -3.08 -6.00 -21.25
N ARG A 186 -4.08 -5.11 -21.34
CA ARG A 186 -4.63 -4.64 -22.62
C ARG A 186 -3.56 -4.00 -23.53
N ASN A 187 -2.66 -3.22 -22.94
CA ASN A 187 -1.58 -2.58 -23.69
C ASN A 187 -0.62 -3.60 -24.28
N VAL A 188 -0.23 -4.65 -23.52
CA VAL A 188 0.61 -5.73 -24.03
C VAL A 188 -0.03 -6.45 -25.21
N VAL A 189 -1.32 -6.79 -25.12
CA VAL A 189 -2.04 -7.45 -26.24
C VAL A 189 -2.03 -6.61 -27.52
N ARG A 190 -2.04 -5.27 -27.40
CA ARG A 190 -1.94 -4.37 -28.57
C ARG A 190 -0.57 -4.37 -29.23
N ILE A 191 0.49 -4.65 -28.46
CA ILE A 191 1.87 -4.73 -28.96
C ILE A 191 2.15 -6.06 -29.64
N LEU A 192 1.44 -7.12 -29.23
CA LEU A 192 1.58 -8.48 -29.77
C LEU A 192 0.80 -8.68 -31.08
N LYS A 193 -0.09 -7.76 -31.43
CA LYS A 193 -0.83 -7.77 -32.71
C LYS A 193 -0.07 -7.04 -33.81
#